data_7e00dbed6ea467d6ee48db0030f9aa64
#
_entry.id   7e00dbed6ea467d6ee48db0030f9aa64
#
_cell.length_a   1.000
_cell.length_b   1.000
_cell.length_c   1.000
_cell.angle_alpha   90.00
_cell.angle_beta   90.00
_cell.angle_gamma   90.00
#
_symmetry.space_group_name_H-M   'P 1'
#
loop_
_entity.id
_entity.type
_entity.pdbx_description
1 polymer ?
#
loop_
_entity_poly.entity_id
_entity_poly.type
_entity_poly.pdbx_seq_one_letter_code
_entity_poly.pdbx_strand_id
1 'polypeptide(L)'
;MNQTRCHTCDITALAKHASGEWKFDLINGEIFDASGKPIPTYINDGYYYTKTTHQGRRIHIPIHRALFAVALGIYSIPIDYSLEVDHINHIRTDNRIANLRLIPHKENCQNPLPPRKISAEDAVALVRSYATGRSSISMLALEYNCSRKTVRRLIRAAGLRREKC
;
A
#
# COMPACT_ATOMS: atom_id res chain seq x y z
N MET A 1 12.10 -1.21 -7.60
CA MET A 1 11.13 -0.47 -8.48
C MET A 1 11.91 0.29 -9.54
N ASN A 2 11.40 0.42 -10.77
CA ASN A 2 12.10 1.18 -11.81
C ASN A 2 11.92 2.68 -11.51
N GLN A 3 13.03 3.45 -11.40
CA GLN A 3 13.04 4.89 -11.09
C GLN A 3 12.10 5.71 -11.99
N THR A 4 12.05 5.39 -13.29
CA THR A 4 11.15 6.03 -14.27
C THR A 4 9.67 5.90 -13.90
N ARG A 5 9.26 4.75 -13.35
CA ARG A 5 7.86 4.52 -12.93
C ARG A 5 7.49 5.33 -11.70
N CYS A 6 8.40 5.46 -10.75
CA CYS A 6 8.21 6.30 -9.56
C CYS A 6 8.04 7.77 -9.95
N HIS A 7 8.90 8.29 -10.82
CA HIS A 7 8.83 9.65 -11.32
C HIS A 7 7.47 9.98 -11.96
N THR A 8 6.94 9.11 -12.84
CA THR A 8 5.63 9.31 -13.47
C THR A 8 4.50 9.35 -12.44
N CYS A 9 4.54 8.48 -11.42
CA CYS A 9 3.53 8.47 -10.34
C CYS A 9 3.53 9.78 -9.56
N ASP A 10 4.70 10.28 -9.19
CA ASP A 10 4.86 11.50 -8.40
C ASP A 10 4.41 12.74 -9.16
N ILE A 11 4.85 12.90 -10.41
CA ILE A 11 4.43 14.00 -11.27
C ILE A 11 2.90 13.99 -11.46
N THR A 12 2.30 12.82 -11.65
CA THR A 12 0.85 12.72 -11.83
C THR A 12 0.11 13.11 -10.56
N ALA A 13 0.58 12.68 -9.38
CA ALA A 13 -0.02 13.05 -8.10
C ALA A 13 0.07 14.56 -7.86
N LEU A 14 1.23 15.16 -8.12
CA LEU A 14 1.44 16.61 -8.01
C LEU A 14 0.57 17.39 -8.99
N ALA A 15 0.46 16.96 -10.25
CA ALA A 15 -0.38 17.61 -11.25
C ALA A 15 -1.86 17.58 -10.86
N LYS A 16 -2.35 16.43 -10.37
CA LYS A 16 -3.74 16.29 -9.90
C LYS A 16 -4.03 17.10 -8.63
N HIS A 17 -3.04 17.26 -7.77
CA HIS A 17 -3.14 18.15 -6.62
C HIS A 17 -3.21 19.61 -7.08
N ALA A 18 -2.31 20.05 -7.94
CA ALA A 18 -2.23 21.42 -8.44
C ALA A 18 -3.49 21.83 -9.24
N SER A 19 -4.09 20.90 -9.99
CA SER A 19 -5.35 21.13 -10.73
C SER A 19 -6.60 21.10 -9.85
N GLY A 20 -6.48 20.71 -8.57
CA GLY A 20 -7.62 20.50 -7.67
C GLY A 20 -8.44 19.24 -7.97
N GLU A 21 -8.01 18.39 -8.92
CA GLU A 21 -8.69 17.13 -9.23
C GLU A 21 -8.59 16.15 -8.05
N TRP A 22 -7.47 16.16 -7.33
CA TRP A 22 -7.28 15.38 -6.11
C TRP A 22 -6.94 16.28 -4.92
N LYS A 23 -7.59 16.02 -3.79
CA LYS A 23 -7.34 16.63 -2.49
C LYS A 23 -6.67 15.58 -1.58
N PHE A 24 -5.58 15.97 -0.93
CA PHE A 24 -4.75 15.08 -0.12
C PHE A 24 -4.91 15.40 1.36
N ASP A 25 -5.41 14.45 2.13
CA ASP A 25 -5.40 14.50 3.60
C ASP A 25 -4.15 13.78 4.11
N LEU A 26 -3.11 14.56 4.35
CA LEU A 26 -1.82 14.07 4.82
C LEU A 26 -1.88 13.53 6.26
N ILE A 27 -2.82 14.04 7.06
CA ILE A 27 -2.99 13.65 8.46
C ILE A 27 -3.60 12.25 8.55
N ASN A 28 -4.66 12.00 7.78
CA ASN A 28 -5.36 10.71 7.79
C ASN A 28 -4.81 9.73 6.74
N GLY A 29 -3.97 10.19 5.81
CA GLY A 29 -3.36 9.35 4.78
C GLY A 29 -4.33 8.97 3.67
N GLU A 30 -5.25 9.85 3.33
CA GLU A 30 -6.34 9.64 2.37
C GLU A 30 -6.27 10.60 1.20
N ILE A 31 -6.88 10.21 0.07
CA ILE A 31 -6.99 11.05 -1.12
C ILE A 31 -8.46 11.10 -1.54
N PHE A 32 -8.95 12.29 -1.84
CA PHE A 32 -10.31 12.56 -2.27
C PHE A 32 -10.31 13.17 -3.67
N ASP A 33 -11.39 13.01 -4.40
CA ASP A 33 -11.64 13.73 -5.64
C ASP A 33 -12.07 15.18 -5.39
N ALA A 34 -12.29 15.95 -6.45
CA ALA A 34 -12.71 17.34 -6.37
C ALA A 34 -14.03 17.53 -5.60
N SER A 35 -14.91 16.54 -5.62
CA SER A 35 -16.21 16.56 -4.91
C SER A 35 -16.10 16.22 -3.42
N GLY A 36 -14.93 15.77 -2.95
CA GLY A 36 -14.72 15.34 -1.58
C GLY A 36 -15.04 13.86 -1.34
N LYS A 37 -15.24 13.07 -2.39
CA LYS A 37 -15.42 11.63 -2.28
C LYS A 37 -14.06 10.92 -2.29
N PRO A 38 -13.83 9.89 -1.43
CA PRO A 38 -12.60 9.10 -1.48
C PRO A 38 -12.38 8.50 -2.88
N ILE A 39 -11.16 8.62 -3.41
CA ILE A 39 -10.84 8.02 -4.71
C ILE A 39 -10.84 6.49 -4.61
N PRO A 40 -11.22 5.78 -5.68
CA PRO A 40 -11.21 4.32 -5.69
C PRO A 40 -9.80 3.78 -5.46
N THR A 41 -9.66 2.87 -4.49
CA THR A 41 -8.40 2.20 -4.17
C THR A 41 -8.53 0.68 -4.27
N TYR A 42 -7.41 0.00 -4.43
CA TYR A 42 -7.32 -1.45 -4.37
C TYR A 42 -6.00 -1.85 -3.71
N ILE A 43 -5.94 -3.09 -3.20
CA ILE A 43 -4.76 -3.59 -2.50
C ILE A 43 -3.93 -4.47 -3.43
N ASN A 44 -2.64 -4.18 -3.50
CA ASN A 44 -1.65 -5.04 -4.14
C ASN A 44 -0.40 -5.15 -3.25
N ASP A 45 0.04 -6.38 -2.96
CA ASP A 45 1.15 -6.69 -2.05
C ASP A 45 1.07 -6.02 -0.67
N GLY A 46 -0.18 -5.80 -0.19
CA GLY A 46 -0.44 -5.17 1.11
C GLY A 46 -0.43 -3.64 1.08
N TYR A 47 -0.20 -3.00 -0.06
CA TYR A 47 -0.25 -1.55 -0.22
C TYR A 47 -1.55 -1.12 -0.91
N TYR A 48 -2.04 0.06 -0.56
CA TYR A 48 -3.09 0.71 -1.33
C TYR A 48 -2.55 1.35 -2.60
N TYR A 49 -3.26 1.13 -3.70
CA TYR A 49 -3.05 1.74 -5.00
C TYR A 49 -4.32 2.37 -5.53
N THR A 50 -4.18 3.40 -6.34
CA THR A 50 -5.25 3.90 -7.21
C THR A 50 -4.87 3.74 -8.68
N LYS A 51 -5.88 3.81 -9.55
CA LYS A 51 -5.71 3.82 -11.01
C LYS A 51 -6.09 5.18 -11.54
N THR A 52 -5.25 5.72 -12.43
CA THR A 52 -5.57 6.96 -13.14
C THR A 52 -4.95 6.94 -14.54
N THR A 53 -5.21 7.97 -15.32
CA THR A 53 -4.62 8.15 -16.64
C THR A 53 -3.61 9.27 -16.61
N HIS A 54 -2.44 9.05 -17.19
CA HIS A 54 -1.40 10.04 -17.43
C HIS A 54 -1.00 9.98 -18.91
N GLN A 55 -1.12 11.10 -19.62
CA GLN A 55 -0.81 11.20 -21.07
C GLN A 55 -1.45 10.05 -21.89
N GLY A 56 -2.74 9.77 -21.67
CA GLY A 56 -3.48 8.74 -22.37
C GLY A 56 -3.18 7.29 -21.93
N ARG A 57 -2.24 7.06 -21.02
CA ARG A 57 -1.89 5.74 -20.51
C ARG A 57 -2.42 5.51 -19.10
N ARG A 58 -3.00 4.34 -18.85
CA ARG A 58 -3.41 3.95 -17.51
C ARG A 58 -2.18 3.63 -16.66
N ILE A 59 -2.10 4.28 -15.49
CA ILE A 59 -1.03 4.06 -14.51
C ILE A 59 -1.62 3.67 -13.17
N HIS A 60 -0.82 3.01 -12.35
CA HIS A 60 -1.13 2.56 -11.01
C HIS A 60 -0.24 3.30 -10.02
N ILE A 61 -0.83 4.10 -9.17
CA ILE A 61 -0.11 4.96 -8.22
C ILE A 61 -0.25 4.37 -6.81
N PRO A 62 0.86 4.06 -6.13
CA PRO A 62 0.83 3.71 -4.71
C PRO A 62 0.40 4.92 -3.88
N ILE A 63 -0.58 4.76 -2.98
CA ILE A 63 -1.15 5.86 -2.20
C ILE A 63 -0.10 6.52 -1.29
N HIS A 64 0.69 5.72 -0.55
CA HIS A 64 1.76 6.25 0.32
C HIS A 64 2.75 7.13 -0.45
N ARG A 65 3.11 6.73 -1.69
CA ARG A 65 4.03 7.50 -2.51
C ARG A 65 3.40 8.79 -3.02
N ALA A 66 2.14 8.75 -3.45
CA ALA A 66 1.41 9.95 -3.88
C ALA A 66 1.31 10.99 -2.75
N LEU A 67 0.93 10.56 -1.54
CA LEU A 67 0.85 11.42 -0.36
C LEU A 67 2.22 12.01 -0.02
N PHE A 68 3.27 11.20 -0.05
CA PHE A 68 4.61 11.67 0.26
C PHE A 68 5.14 12.67 -0.79
N ALA A 69 4.93 12.40 -2.08
CA ALA A 69 5.33 13.32 -3.16
C ALA A 69 4.62 14.68 -3.04
N VAL A 70 3.32 14.68 -2.75
CA VAL A 70 2.56 15.93 -2.54
C VAL A 70 3.01 16.66 -1.28
N ALA A 71 3.30 15.95 -0.19
CA ALA A 71 3.86 16.57 1.01
C ALA A 71 5.19 17.26 0.72
N LEU A 72 6.11 16.62 0.02
CA LEU A 72 7.37 17.25 -0.41
C LEU A 72 7.13 18.45 -1.32
N GLY A 73 6.19 18.35 -2.27
CA GLY A 73 5.83 19.44 -3.18
C GLY A 73 5.28 20.67 -2.45
N ILE A 74 4.42 20.50 -1.44
CA ILE A 74 3.89 21.59 -0.60
C ILE A 74 5.03 22.34 0.08
N TYR A 75 6.06 21.65 0.55
CA TYR A 75 7.21 22.26 1.22
C TYR A 75 8.35 22.63 0.24
N SER A 76 8.14 22.49 -1.07
CA SER A 76 9.15 22.75 -2.11
C SER A 76 10.44 21.94 -1.91
N ILE A 77 10.34 20.73 -1.35
CA ILE A 77 11.47 19.83 -1.13
C ILE A 77 11.64 18.96 -2.37
N PRO A 78 12.84 18.93 -3.01
CA PRO A 78 13.08 18.04 -4.15
C PRO A 78 12.92 16.57 -3.80
N ILE A 79 12.32 15.79 -4.71
CA ILE A 79 12.17 14.36 -4.53
C ILE A 79 13.48 13.66 -4.92
N ASP A 80 14.11 13.00 -3.96
CA ASP A 80 15.26 12.13 -4.23
C ASP A 80 14.80 10.73 -4.63
N TYR A 81 14.94 10.40 -5.92
CA TYR A 81 14.53 9.12 -6.48
C TYR A 81 15.49 7.96 -6.17
N SER A 82 16.62 8.21 -5.53
CA SER A 82 17.50 7.16 -4.99
C SER A 82 16.95 6.56 -3.71
N LEU A 83 15.99 7.24 -3.07
CA LEU A 83 15.35 6.84 -1.83
C LEU A 83 13.98 6.19 -2.08
N GLU A 84 13.56 5.35 -1.14
CA GLU A 84 12.25 4.70 -1.14
C GLU A 84 11.39 5.25 -0.01
N VAL A 85 10.08 5.34 -0.26
CA VAL A 85 9.11 5.68 0.79
C VAL A 85 8.83 4.41 1.60
N ASP A 86 9.15 4.45 2.90
CA ASP A 86 8.97 3.36 3.85
C ASP A 86 7.94 3.74 4.92
N HIS A 87 7.27 2.73 5.48
CA HIS A 87 6.32 2.87 6.59
C HIS A 87 7.04 2.62 7.91
N ILE A 88 7.17 3.66 8.76
CA ILE A 88 7.91 3.61 10.03
C ILE A 88 7.40 2.49 10.95
N ASN A 89 6.08 2.34 11.04
CA ASN A 89 5.43 1.30 11.85
C ASN A 89 5.27 -0.03 11.12
N HIS A 90 5.77 -0.13 9.86
CA HIS A 90 5.65 -1.29 8.99
C HIS A 90 4.21 -1.70 8.61
N ILE A 91 3.20 -0.90 8.92
CA ILE A 91 1.82 -1.12 8.51
C ILE A 91 1.63 -0.46 7.15
N ARG A 92 1.69 -1.27 6.08
CA ARG A 92 1.66 -0.82 4.68
C ARG A 92 0.38 -0.09 4.25
N THR A 93 -0.64 -0.10 5.10
CA THR A 93 -1.92 0.59 4.89
C THR A 93 -2.06 1.86 5.69
N ASP A 94 -1.14 2.13 6.61
CA ASP A 94 -1.10 3.37 7.39
C ASP A 94 -0.31 4.45 6.65
N ASN A 95 -1.01 5.15 5.74
CA ASN A 95 -0.42 6.14 4.85
C ASN A 95 -0.36 7.56 5.43
N ARG A 96 -0.61 7.74 6.72
CA ARG A 96 -0.44 9.04 7.38
C ARG A 96 0.98 9.54 7.19
N ILE A 97 1.14 10.83 6.84
CA ILE A 97 2.47 11.38 6.53
C ILE A 97 3.46 11.22 7.69
N ALA A 98 3.00 11.31 8.93
CA ALA A 98 3.80 11.11 10.13
C ALA A 98 4.38 9.67 10.25
N ASN A 99 3.82 8.71 9.52
CA ASN A 99 4.27 7.33 9.48
C ASN A 99 5.13 6.99 8.25
N LEU A 100 5.37 7.95 7.37
CA LEU A 100 6.16 7.76 6.14
C LEU A 100 7.53 8.43 6.26
N ARG A 101 8.55 7.78 5.72
CA ARG A 101 9.92 8.32 5.65
C ARG A 101 10.61 7.94 4.35
N LEU A 102 11.67 8.67 4.00
CA LEU A 102 12.58 8.28 2.92
C LEU A 102 13.79 7.57 3.48
N ILE A 103 14.12 6.40 2.93
CA ILE A 103 15.30 5.63 3.28
C ILE A 103 15.97 5.05 2.04
N PRO A 104 17.29 4.80 2.08
CA PRO A 104 17.99 4.10 1.01
C PRO A 104 17.44 2.68 0.81
N HIS A 105 17.41 2.19 -0.42
CA HIS A 105 16.97 0.82 -0.75
C HIS A 105 17.66 -0.25 0.12
N LYS A 106 18.96 -0.13 0.35
CA LYS A 106 19.73 -1.05 1.19
C LYS A 106 19.19 -1.11 2.63
N GLU A 107 18.87 0.05 3.19
CA GLU A 107 18.31 0.15 4.55
C GLU A 107 16.90 -0.45 4.60
N ASN A 108 16.07 -0.15 3.60
CA ASN A 108 14.73 -0.72 3.48
C ASN A 108 14.75 -2.25 3.40
N CYS A 109 15.69 -2.84 2.65
CA CYS A 109 15.88 -4.28 2.59
C CYS A 109 16.41 -4.89 3.91
N GLN A 110 17.16 -4.13 4.70
CA GLN A 110 17.75 -4.57 5.98
C GLN A 110 16.82 -4.32 7.17
N ASN A 111 15.70 -3.64 6.96
CA ASN A 111 14.65 -3.38 7.95
C ASN A 111 13.48 -4.37 7.82
N PRO A 112 13.72 -5.70 7.88
CA PRO A 112 12.65 -6.66 7.83
C PRO A 112 11.85 -6.51 9.12
N LEU A 113 10.53 -6.43 8.98
CA LEU A 113 9.65 -6.74 10.09
C LEU A 113 10.15 -8.01 10.79
N PRO A 114 10.32 -7.98 12.11
CA PRO A 114 10.40 -9.25 12.82
C PRO A 114 9.18 -10.07 12.37
N PRO A 115 9.36 -11.32 11.92
CA PRO A 115 8.24 -12.12 11.44
C PRO A 115 7.20 -12.16 12.56
N ARG A 116 6.05 -11.52 12.35
CA ARG A 116 4.95 -11.60 13.31
C ARG A 116 4.60 -13.07 13.42
N LYS A 117 4.90 -13.65 14.57
CA LYS A 117 4.38 -14.99 14.90
C LYS A 117 2.88 -14.85 15.03
N ILE A 118 2.16 -15.34 14.03
CA ILE A 118 0.71 -15.47 14.13
C ILE A 118 0.46 -16.43 15.29
N SER A 119 -0.36 -16.01 16.27
CA SER A 119 -0.74 -16.90 17.39
C SER A 119 -1.47 -18.14 16.87
N ALA A 120 -1.55 -19.18 17.66
CA ALA A 120 -2.31 -20.38 17.28
C ALA A 120 -3.79 -20.05 17.09
N GLU A 121 -4.34 -19.18 17.94
CA GLU A 121 -5.72 -18.70 17.88
C GLU A 121 -5.97 -17.91 16.60
N ASP A 122 -5.09 -16.96 16.27
CA ASP A 122 -5.17 -16.17 15.03
C ASP A 122 -5.07 -17.07 13.79
N ALA A 123 -4.21 -18.08 13.82
CA ALA A 123 -4.06 -19.01 12.70
C ALA A 123 -5.36 -19.82 12.48
N VAL A 124 -6.01 -20.28 13.55
CA VAL A 124 -7.30 -20.99 13.48
C VAL A 124 -8.40 -20.05 12.97
N ALA A 125 -8.49 -18.83 13.50
CA ALA A 125 -9.48 -17.83 13.09
C ALA A 125 -9.32 -17.47 11.60
N LEU A 126 -8.07 -17.25 11.14
CA LEU A 126 -7.74 -16.98 9.74
C LEU A 126 -8.20 -18.12 8.82
N VAL A 127 -7.88 -19.36 9.18
CA VAL A 127 -8.25 -20.56 8.39
C VAL A 127 -9.77 -20.71 8.33
N ARG A 128 -10.47 -20.48 9.45
CA ARG A 128 -11.93 -20.52 9.51
C ARG A 128 -12.57 -19.45 8.63
N SER A 129 -12.08 -18.21 8.67
CA SER A 129 -12.56 -17.10 7.84
C SER A 129 -12.39 -17.40 6.34
N TYR A 130 -11.26 -18.04 5.96
CA TYR A 130 -11.04 -18.49 4.59
C TYR A 130 -12.00 -19.61 4.18
N ALA A 131 -12.18 -20.62 5.03
CA ALA A 131 -13.03 -21.78 4.77
C ALA A 131 -14.51 -21.40 4.55
N THR A 132 -15.00 -20.38 5.25
CA THR A 132 -16.36 -19.84 5.07
C THR A 132 -16.54 -18.99 3.82
N GLY A 133 -15.47 -18.75 3.04
CA GLY A 133 -15.50 -17.91 1.84
C GLY A 133 -15.68 -16.41 2.09
N ARG A 134 -15.69 -15.97 3.36
CA ARG A 134 -15.93 -14.57 3.74
C ARG A 134 -14.77 -13.65 3.39
N SER A 135 -13.53 -14.17 3.37
CA SER A 135 -12.34 -13.36 3.18
C SER A 135 -11.41 -13.93 2.11
N SER A 136 -10.87 -13.05 1.28
CA SER A 136 -9.83 -13.42 0.32
C SER A 136 -8.47 -13.55 1.01
N ILE A 137 -7.50 -14.23 0.36
CA ILE A 137 -6.10 -14.29 0.85
C ILE A 137 -5.50 -12.90 1.07
N SER A 138 -5.84 -11.92 0.22
CA SER A 138 -5.35 -10.55 0.35
C SER A 138 -5.95 -9.83 1.55
N MET A 139 -7.24 -10.01 1.81
CA MET A 139 -7.91 -9.45 2.98
C MET A 139 -7.36 -10.04 4.28
N LEU A 140 -7.19 -11.36 4.34
CA LEU A 140 -6.62 -12.03 5.52
C LEU A 140 -5.17 -11.62 5.77
N ALA A 141 -4.38 -11.45 4.71
CA ALA A 141 -3.01 -10.96 4.85
C ALA A 141 -2.96 -9.56 5.49
N LEU A 142 -3.96 -8.72 5.16
CA LEU A 142 -4.12 -7.39 5.72
C LEU A 142 -4.61 -7.45 7.17
N GLU A 143 -5.72 -8.14 7.42
CA GLU A 143 -6.37 -8.27 8.72
C GLU A 143 -5.40 -8.79 9.79
N TYR A 144 -4.63 -9.84 9.45
CA TYR A 144 -3.65 -10.44 10.36
C TYR A 144 -2.24 -9.85 10.24
N ASN A 145 -2.06 -8.74 9.50
CA ASN A 145 -0.78 -8.07 9.26
C ASN A 145 0.35 -9.05 8.95
N CYS A 146 0.15 -9.90 7.96
CA CYS A 146 1.09 -10.92 7.53
C CYS A 146 1.17 -11.02 5.99
N SER A 147 2.19 -11.74 5.49
CA SER A 147 2.32 -11.91 4.04
C SER A 147 1.26 -12.85 3.46
N ARG A 148 0.84 -12.64 2.20
CA ARG A 148 -0.01 -13.60 1.47
C ARG A 148 0.61 -15.01 1.42
N LYS A 149 1.96 -15.09 1.45
CA LYS A 149 2.70 -16.38 1.53
C LYS A 149 2.41 -17.07 2.86
N THR A 150 2.36 -16.32 3.96
CA THR A 150 2.01 -16.85 5.29
C THR A 150 0.58 -17.36 5.31
N VAL A 151 -0.39 -16.57 4.81
CA VAL A 151 -1.79 -17.00 4.70
C VAL A 151 -1.91 -18.28 3.89
N ARG A 152 -1.30 -18.35 2.70
CA ARG A 152 -1.32 -19.57 1.86
C ARG A 152 -0.71 -20.78 2.57
N ARG A 153 0.36 -20.58 3.34
CA ARG A 153 0.98 -21.66 4.13
C ARG A 153 0.03 -22.21 5.17
N LEU A 154 -0.66 -21.34 5.91
CA LEU A 154 -1.63 -21.75 6.96
C LEU A 154 -2.82 -22.48 6.35
N ILE A 155 -3.38 -21.97 5.26
CA ILE A 155 -4.49 -22.61 4.54
C ILE A 155 -4.10 -24.01 4.04
N ARG A 156 -2.89 -24.15 3.48
CA ARG A 156 -2.37 -25.45 3.02
C ARG A 156 -2.15 -26.42 4.18
N ALA A 157 -1.61 -25.94 5.30
CA ALA A 157 -1.40 -26.75 6.51
C ALA A 157 -2.71 -27.27 7.08
N ALA A 158 -3.82 -26.52 6.92
CA ALA A 158 -5.16 -26.94 7.29
C ALA A 158 -5.86 -27.83 6.24
N GLY A 159 -5.16 -28.28 5.20
CA GLY A 159 -5.71 -29.14 4.16
C GLY A 159 -6.69 -28.47 3.18
N LEU A 160 -6.87 -27.15 3.30
CA LEU A 160 -7.78 -26.40 2.44
C LEU A 160 -7.07 -26.05 1.11
N ARG A 161 -7.58 -26.58 0.00
CA ARG A 161 -7.22 -26.17 -1.36
C ARG A 161 -8.46 -25.58 -2.01
N ARG A 162 -8.35 -24.41 -2.67
CA ARG A 162 -9.39 -24.04 -3.65
C ARG A 162 -9.28 -25.05 -4.78
N GLU A 163 -10.33 -25.83 -5.01
CA GLU A 163 -10.52 -26.47 -6.30
C GLU A 163 -10.56 -25.37 -7.36
N LYS A 164 -9.79 -25.56 -8.41
CA LYS A 164 -9.88 -24.69 -9.60
C LYS A 164 -11.22 -24.99 -10.24
N CYS A 165 -12.16 -24.05 -10.15
CA CYS A 165 -13.25 -23.98 -11.13
C CYS A 165 -12.67 -23.54 -12.46
#